data_52b42f01ce453b5420e1c86baf60f06c
#
_entry.id   52b42f01ce453b5420e1c86baf60f06c
#
_cell.length_a   1.000
_cell.length_b   1.000
_cell.length_c   1.000
_cell.angle_alpha   90.00
_cell.angle_beta   90.00
_cell.angle_gamma   90.00
#
_symmetry.space_group_name_H-M   'P 1'
#
loop_
_entity.id
_entity.type
_entity.pdbx_description
1 polymer ?
#
loop_
_entity_poly.entity_id
_entity_poly.type
_entity_poly.pdbx_seq_one_letter_code
_entity_poly.pdbx_strand_id
1 'polypeptide(L)'
;MAIVKANFYKQDLNQFAPHRVRGELLDWGMSGLQMEVKIDASETETLYAGDLVKILATSTGKPKFVKGSATDKCVGYILYNPKKEAIKAGDIVTILLREGTLNCVTEEAIDAGDIVFYKDADGSVTKVQPSGAQRMGFAVAATAATEGGTFIPVLVC
;
A
#
# COMPACT_ATOMS: atom_id res chain seq x y z
N MET A 1 -2.01 11.76 -6.92
CA MET A 1 -1.34 10.93 -7.88
C MET A 1 -2.16 10.75 -9.13
N ALA A 2 -1.55 11.11 -10.23
CA ALA A 2 -2.24 11.08 -11.51
C ALA A 2 -2.43 9.67 -12.07
N ILE A 3 -1.82 8.68 -11.53
CA ILE A 3 -2.08 7.31 -11.92
C ILE A 3 -3.45 6.94 -11.46
N VAL A 4 -4.36 7.23 -12.31
CA VAL A 4 -5.73 6.99 -12.01
C VAL A 4 -6.04 5.57 -12.40
N LYS A 5 -6.25 4.79 -11.42
CA LYS A 5 -6.68 3.42 -11.55
C LYS A 5 -7.81 3.23 -12.55
N ALA A 6 -8.79 4.11 -12.56
CA ALA A 6 -9.90 3.99 -13.49
C ALA A 6 -9.45 4.15 -14.96
N ASN A 7 -8.56 5.09 -15.23
CA ASN A 7 -8.01 5.27 -16.55
C ASN A 7 -7.11 4.11 -16.95
N PHE A 8 -6.35 3.62 -16.01
CA PHE A 8 -5.51 2.46 -16.23
C PHE A 8 -6.34 1.24 -16.62
N TYR A 9 -7.43 0.98 -15.91
CA TYR A 9 -8.34 -0.10 -16.27
C TYR A 9 -8.91 0.05 -17.68
N LYS A 10 -9.27 1.26 -18.06
CA LYS A 10 -9.79 1.51 -19.41
C LYS A 10 -8.74 1.29 -20.49
N GLN A 11 -7.50 1.60 -20.18
CA GLN A 11 -6.40 1.36 -21.11
C GLN A 11 -6.04 -0.11 -21.20
N ASP A 12 -6.23 -0.81 -20.12
CA ASP A 12 -5.95 -2.23 -20.02
C ASP A 12 -7.16 -3.06 -20.48
N LEU A 13 -7.68 -2.70 -21.60
CA LEU A 13 -8.72 -3.49 -22.25
C LEU A 13 -8.18 -4.75 -22.90
N ASN A 14 -6.89 -4.86 -23.03
CA ASN A 14 -6.24 -6.07 -23.45
C ASN A 14 -6.39 -7.12 -22.36
N GLN A 15 -7.20 -8.09 -22.61
CA GLN A 15 -7.50 -9.17 -21.66
C GLN A 15 -6.28 -9.97 -21.20
N PHE A 16 -5.15 -9.82 -21.84
CA PHE A 16 -3.90 -10.48 -21.47
C PHE A 16 -2.99 -9.61 -20.61
N ALA A 17 -3.29 -8.32 -20.49
CA ALA A 17 -2.55 -7.44 -19.62
C ALA A 17 -3.15 -7.49 -18.20
N PRO A 18 -2.33 -7.60 -17.16
CA PRO A 18 -2.84 -7.59 -15.80
C PRO A 18 -3.40 -6.22 -15.42
N HIS A 19 -4.49 -6.21 -14.72
CA HIS A 19 -4.96 -5.00 -14.06
C HIS A 19 -3.93 -4.55 -13.03
N ARG A 20 -3.79 -3.25 -12.88
CA ARG A 20 -2.86 -2.66 -11.93
C ARG A 20 -3.53 -1.50 -11.22
N VAL A 21 -3.68 -1.64 -9.93
CA VAL A 21 -4.08 -0.54 -9.04
C VAL A 21 -3.21 -0.56 -7.80
N ARG A 22 -3.03 0.60 -7.21
CA ARG A 22 -2.32 0.72 -5.96
C ARG A 22 -3.01 -0.12 -4.88
N GLY A 23 -2.24 -0.85 -4.10
CA GLY A 23 -2.76 -1.71 -3.05
C GLY A 23 -3.31 -3.05 -3.51
N GLU A 24 -3.22 -3.35 -4.79
CA GLU A 24 -3.57 -4.68 -5.31
C GLU A 24 -2.58 -5.72 -4.80
N LEU A 25 -3.12 -6.84 -4.32
CA LEU A 25 -2.29 -7.99 -3.99
C LEU A 25 -1.97 -8.76 -5.27
N LEU A 26 -0.70 -8.87 -5.57
CA LEU A 26 -0.23 -9.58 -6.76
C LEU A 26 -0.01 -11.06 -6.43
N ASP A 27 -0.59 -11.93 -7.24
CA ASP A 27 -0.43 -13.37 -7.09
C ASP A 27 0.85 -13.84 -7.79
N TRP A 28 1.96 -13.64 -7.13
CA TRP A 28 3.29 -14.08 -7.60
C TRP A 28 3.85 -15.20 -6.71
N GLY A 29 2.99 -16.16 -6.37
CA GLY A 29 3.35 -17.34 -5.62
C GLY A 29 3.22 -17.21 -4.11
N MET A 30 2.94 -16.02 -3.58
CA MET A 30 2.74 -15.77 -2.16
C MET A 30 1.53 -14.86 -1.96
N SER A 31 0.52 -15.35 -1.26
CA SER A 31 -0.66 -14.55 -0.91
C SER A 31 -0.46 -13.68 0.33
N GLY A 32 0.61 -13.94 1.08
CA GLY A 32 0.94 -13.17 2.27
C GLY A 32 0.04 -13.44 3.47
N LEU A 33 0.40 -12.84 4.58
CA LEU A 33 -0.39 -12.87 5.79
C LEU A 33 -1.33 -11.67 5.79
N GLN A 34 -2.62 -11.94 5.83
CA GLN A 34 -3.68 -10.93 5.78
C GLN A 34 -4.55 -11.00 7.02
N MET A 35 -5.12 -9.85 7.38
CA MET A 35 -6.17 -9.82 8.39
C MET A 35 -7.21 -8.76 8.07
N GLU A 36 -8.41 -8.98 8.57
CA GLU A 36 -9.52 -8.04 8.45
C GLU A 36 -9.56 -7.18 9.70
N VAL A 37 -9.61 -5.87 9.51
CA VAL A 37 -9.64 -4.90 10.62
C VAL A 37 -10.73 -3.87 10.41
N LYS A 38 -11.25 -3.34 11.51
CA LYS A 38 -12.19 -2.24 11.49
C LYS A 38 -11.46 -0.94 11.81
N ILE A 39 -11.60 0.06 10.96
CA ILE A 39 -11.03 1.39 11.20
C ILE A 39 -11.77 2.04 12.36
N ASP A 40 -11.03 2.52 13.35
CA ASP A 40 -11.60 3.08 14.57
C ASP A 40 -12.41 4.36 14.30
N ALA A 41 -13.41 4.58 15.13
CA ALA A 41 -14.27 5.76 15.05
C ALA A 41 -13.53 7.09 15.26
N SER A 42 -12.34 7.04 15.87
CA SER A 42 -11.49 8.22 16.05
C SER A 42 -10.72 8.65 14.81
N GLU A 43 -10.73 7.85 13.76
CA GLU A 43 -10.06 8.22 12.51
C GLU A 43 -10.79 9.36 11.82
N THR A 44 -10.05 10.40 11.47
CA THR A 44 -10.61 11.60 10.83
C THR A 44 -10.24 11.71 9.36
N GLU A 45 -9.23 10.97 8.91
CA GLU A 45 -8.77 11.00 7.53
C GLU A 45 -9.45 9.92 6.69
N THR A 46 -9.53 10.15 5.40
CA THR A 46 -9.91 9.13 4.43
C THR A 46 -8.69 8.31 4.06
N LEU A 47 -8.82 6.98 4.12
CA LEU A 47 -7.75 6.04 3.75
C LEU A 47 -8.03 5.45 2.37
N TYR A 48 -6.97 5.01 1.73
CA TYR A 48 -7.02 4.39 0.40
C TYR A 48 -6.21 3.11 0.39
N ALA A 49 -6.45 2.28 -0.60
CA ALA A 49 -5.64 1.07 -0.81
C ALA A 49 -4.15 1.42 -0.90
N GLY A 50 -3.32 0.66 -0.22
CA GLY A 50 -1.89 0.89 -0.10
C GLY A 50 -1.48 1.77 1.07
N ASP A 51 -2.43 2.38 1.79
CA ASP A 51 -2.12 3.16 2.98
C ASP A 51 -1.73 2.27 4.16
N LEU A 52 -0.87 2.81 5.01
CA LEU A 52 -0.45 2.15 6.24
C LEU A 52 -1.53 2.21 7.31
N VAL A 53 -1.63 1.13 8.06
CA VAL A 53 -2.49 1.03 9.23
C VAL A 53 -1.65 0.67 10.45
N LYS A 54 -1.92 1.34 11.54
CA LYS A 54 -1.29 1.07 12.84
C LYS A 54 -2.31 0.78 13.92
N ILE A 55 -1.85 0.22 15.01
CA ILE A 55 -2.63 0.14 16.25
C ILE A 55 -2.41 1.44 17.01
N LEU A 56 -3.51 2.08 17.41
CA LEU A 56 -3.43 3.29 18.21
C LEU A 56 -2.80 2.97 19.58
N ALA A 57 -1.78 3.74 19.94
CA ALA A 57 -0.97 3.49 21.15
C ALA A 57 -1.78 3.53 22.46
N THR A 58 -2.89 4.25 22.47
CA THR A 58 -3.79 4.36 23.61
C THR A 58 -4.83 3.25 23.68
N SER A 59 -4.76 2.26 22.79
CA SER A 59 -5.70 1.15 22.80
C SER A 59 -5.60 0.35 24.11
N THR A 60 -6.75 0.07 24.70
CA THR A 60 -6.87 -0.78 25.89
C THR A 60 -7.90 -1.88 25.63
N GLY A 61 -7.51 -3.11 25.89
CA GLY A 61 -8.36 -4.26 25.63
C GLY A 61 -8.34 -4.64 24.14
N LYS A 62 -9.25 -4.07 23.35
CA LYS A 62 -9.29 -4.32 21.91
C LYS A 62 -8.39 -3.34 21.16
N PRO A 63 -7.62 -3.79 20.16
CA PRO A 63 -6.82 -2.89 19.34
C PRO A 63 -7.72 -1.97 18.53
N LYS A 64 -7.32 -0.70 18.44
CA LYS A 64 -7.96 0.32 17.61
C LYS A 64 -7.05 0.61 16.42
N PHE A 65 -7.57 0.43 15.22
CA PHE A 65 -6.80 0.58 13.99
C PHE A 65 -7.07 1.95 13.36
N VAL A 66 -6.00 2.67 13.08
CA VAL A 66 -6.04 4.00 12.45
C VAL A 66 -4.96 4.09 11.40
N LYS A 67 -5.00 5.16 10.59
CA LYS A 67 -3.96 5.45 9.60
C LYS A 67 -2.60 5.58 10.29
N GLY A 68 -1.60 4.92 9.73
CA GLY A 68 -0.22 4.99 10.17
C GLY A 68 0.64 5.89 9.29
N SER A 69 1.86 6.12 9.73
CA SER A 69 2.90 6.79 8.97
C SER A 69 4.15 5.90 8.88
N ALA A 70 5.06 6.25 7.98
CA ALA A 70 6.28 5.46 7.76
C ALA A 70 7.16 5.31 9.00
N THR A 71 7.06 6.23 9.95
CA THR A 71 7.82 6.20 11.21
C THR A 71 7.11 5.47 12.35
N ASP A 72 5.86 5.13 12.16
CA ASP A 72 5.09 4.37 13.16
C ASP A 72 5.46 2.89 13.15
N LYS A 73 5.13 2.23 14.25
CA LYS A 73 5.11 0.77 14.28
C LYS A 73 3.85 0.31 13.55
N CYS A 74 3.94 0.21 12.25
CA CYS A 74 2.80 -0.12 11.41
C CYS A 74 2.46 -1.60 11.46
N VAL A 75 1.16 -1.90 11.31
CA VAL A 75 0.65 -3.26 11.29
C VAL A 75 0.61 -3.80 9.87
N GLY A 76 0.17 -3.02 8.92
CA GLY A 76 0.05 -3.49 7.56
C GLY A 76 -0.43 -2.43 6.57
N TYR A 77 -0.68 -2.88 5.35
CA TYR A 77 -1.10 -2.04 4.22
C TYR A 77 -2.49 -2.44 3.76
N ILE A 78 -3.35 -1.45 3.52
CA ILE A 78 -4.72 -1.69 3.07
C ILE A 78 -4.69 -2.29 1.67
N LEU A 79 -5.38 -3.41 1.49
CA LEU A 79 -5.56 -4.04 0.19
C LEU A 79 -6.70 -3.39 -0.59
N TYR A 80 -6.53 -3.36 -1.90
CA TYR A 80 -7.54 -2.81 -2.81
C TYR A 80 -8.83 -3.63 -2.77
N ASN A 81 -9.95 -2.91 -2.64
CA ASN A 81 -11.28 -3.47 -2.77
C ASN A 81 -12.06 -2.65 -3.81
N PRO A 82 -12.46 -3.25 -4.94
CA PRO A 82 -13.16 -2.52 -6.00
C PRO A 82 -14.52 -1.97 -5.58
N LYS A 83 -15.09 -2.50 -4.51
CA LYS A 83 -16.39 -2.04 -3.98
C LYS A 83 -16.28 -0.83 -3.08
N LYS A 84 -15.07 -0.52 -2.60
CA LYS A 84 -14.87 0.59 -1.67
C LYS A 84 -13.49 1.19 -1.83
N GLU A 85 -13.42 2.30 -2.56
CA GLU A 85 -12.15 2.99 -2.80
C GLU A 85 -11.77 3.92 -1.64
N ALA A 86 -12.72 4.68 -1.12
CA ALA A 86 -12.51 5.59 0.00
C ALA A 86 -12.94 4.92 1.30
N ILE A 87 -12.00 4.77 2.22
CA ILE A 87 -12.19 4.08 3.49
C ILE A 87 -12.24 5.12 4.60
N LYS A 88 -13.25 5.03 5.44
CA LYS A 88 -13.50 5.97 6.53
C LYS A 88 -13.63 5.22 7.87
N ALA A 89 -13.67 5.99 8.95
CA ALA A 89 -13.93 5.47 10.28
C ALA A 89 -15.14 4.55 10.29
N GLY A 90 -15.02 3.40 10.92
CA GLY A 90 -16.05 2.37 10.99
C GLY A 90 -16.04 1.34 9.87
N ASP A 91 -15.31 1.59 8.79
CA ASP A 91 -15.22 0.64 7.69
C ASP A 91 -14.34 -0.56 8.03
N ILE A 92 -14.69 -1.70 7.46
CA ILE A 92 -13.90 -2.92 7.59
C ILE A 92 -13.05 -3.08 6.34
N VAL A 93 -11.76 -3.32 6.54
CA VAL A 93 -10.79 -3.47 5.46
C VAL A 93 -9.91 -4.69 5.68
N THR A 94 -9.39 -5.24 4.60
CA THR A 94 -8.35 -6.25 4.66
C THR A 94 -7.00 -5.58 4.53
N ILE A 95 -6.08 -5.94 5.41
CA ILE A 95 -4.70 -5.44 5.38
C ILE A 95 -3.72 -6.58 5.12
N LEU A 96 -2.66 -6.28 4.39
CA LEU A 96 -1.52 -7.16 4.20
C LEU A 96 -0.49 -6.87 5.26
N LEU A 97 -0.17 -7.86 6.07
CA LEU A 97 0.80 -7.72 7.16
C LEU A 97 2.23 -7.92 6.64
N ARG A 98 2.48 -8.98 5.90
CA ARG A 98 3.79 -9.34 5.35
C ARG A 98 3.70 -10.51 4.37
N GLU A 99 4.82 -10.79 3.70
CA GLU A 99 5.01 -11.98 2.84
C GLU A 99 4.09 -12.01 1.62
N GLY A 100 3.54 -10.87 1.24
CA GLY A 100 2.78 -10.72 0.02
C GLY A 100 3.36 -9.63 -0.86
N THR A 101 3.10 -9.72 -2.16
CA THR A 101 3.54 -8.70 -3.11
C THR A 101 2.43 -7.70 -3.34
N LEU A 102 2.70 -6.46 -2.96
CA LEU A 102 1.75 -5.36 -3.06
C LEU A 102 2.11 -4.48 -4.25
N ASN A 103 1.10 -4.12 -5.04
CA ASN A 103 1.29 -3.18 -6.13
C ASN A 103 1.35 -1.75 -5.57
N CYS A 104 2.52 -1.16 -5.65
CA CYS A 104 2.80 0.20 -5.17
C CYS A 104 3.01 1.15 -6.33
N VAL A 105 3.25 2.41 -6.01
CA VAL A 105 3.51 3.45 -7.00
C VAL A 105 4.80 4.17 -6.62
N THR A 106 5.61 4.50 -7.61
CA THR A 106 6.82 5.31 -7.45
C THR A 106 7.04 6.23 -8.64
N GLU A 107 7.69 7.34 -8.41
CA GLU A 107 8.20 8.22 -9.48
C GLU A 107 9.70 8.02 -9.75
N GLU A 108 10.34 7.22 -8.94
CA GLU A 108 11.79 6.99 -8.98
C GLU A 108 12.16 5.80 -9.85
N ALA A 109 13.40 5.80 -10.32
CA ALA A 109 14.03 4.59 -10.85
C ALA A 109 14.43 3.70 -9.68
N ILE A 110 13.88 2.52 -9.62
CA ILE A 110 14.14 1.52 -8.58
C ILE A 110 14.52 0.21 -9.27
N ASP A 111 15.59 -0.41 -8.82
CA ASP A 111 16.03 -1.69 -9.34
C ASP A 111 15.38 -2.86 -8.59
N ALA A 112 15.29 -3.99 -9.27
CA ALA A 112 14.84 -5.21 -8.60
C ALA A 112 15.80 -5.57 -7.46
N GLY A 113 15.24 -5.83 -6.29
CA GLY A 113 16.01 -6.11 -5.08
C GLY A 113 16.28 -4.89 -4.20
N ASP A 114 16.05 -3.67 -4.69
CA ASP A 114 16.20 -2.48 -3.85
C ASP A 114 15.23 -2.52 -2.67
N ILE A 115 15.73 -2.12 -1.50
CA ILE A 115 14.90 -1.90 -0.32
C ILE A 115 14.09 -0.63 -0.54
N VAL A 116 12.81 -0.68 -0.24
CA VAL A 116 11.91 0.45 -0.41
C VAL A 116 11.21 0.83 0.87
N PHE A 117 10.82 2.09 0.93
CA PHE A 117 10.18 2.74 2.08
C PHE A 117 8.91 3.45 1.62
N TYR A 118 7.94 3.51 2.51
CA TYR A 118 6.71 4.25 2.27
C TYR A 118 6.94 5.76 2.47
N LYS A 119 6.34 6.57 1.59
CA LYS A 119 6.35 8.03 1.72
C LYS A 119 4.99 8.51 2.20
N ASP A 120 4.96 9.22 3.31
CA ASP A 120 3.70 9.72 3.90
C ASP A 120 3.02 10.77 3.04
N ALA A 121 3.79 11.54 2.28
CA ALA A 121 3.27 12.67 1.52
C ALA A 121 2.21 12.27 0.48
N ASP A 122 2.41 11.15 -0.19
CA ASP A 122 1.54 10.73 -1.30
C ASP A 122 1.26 9.22 -1.32
N GLY A 123 1.81 8.46 -0.36
CA GLY A 123 1.66 7.02 -0.31
C GLY A 123 2.44 6.26 -1.38
N SER A 124 3.35 6.92 -2.08
CA SER A 124 4.28 6.27 -2.99
C SER A 124 5.42 5.59 -2.23
N VAL A 125 6.24 4.84 -2.94
CA VAL A 125 7.43 4.23 -2.35
C VAL A 125 8.70 4.88 -2.88
N THR A 126 9.74 4.84 -2.08
CA THR A 126 11.06 5.42 -2.39
C THR A 126 12.17 4.47 -1.96
N LYS A 127 13.30 4.50 -2.65
CA LYS A 127 14.50 3.79 -2.22
C LYS A 127 15.35 4.60 -1.23
N VAL A 128 15.05 5.88 -1.07
CA VAL A 128 15.72 6.75 -0.09
C VAL A 128 14.95 6.69 1.22
N GLN A 129 15.58 6.20 2.26
CA GLN A 129 14.94 6.06 3.57
C GLN A 129 14.56 7.43 4.14
N PRO A 130 13.26 7.73 4.31
CA PRO A 130 12.84 8.88 5.10
C PRO A 130 13.32 8.74 6.54
N SER A 131 13.65 9.87 7.19
CA SER A 131 14.18 9.86 8.55
C SER A 131 13.28 9.08 9.51
N GLY A 132 13.82 8.05 10.14
CA GLY A 132 13.09 7.21 11.09
C GLY A 132 12.11 6.21 10.47
N ALA A 133 12.00 6.16 9.14
CA ALA A 133 11.06 5.26 8.49
C ALA A 133 11.46 3.79 8.61
N GLN A 134 10.45 2.96 8.78
CA GLN A 134 10.62 1.51 8.75
C GLN A 134 10.71 1.03 7.30
N ARG A 135 11.48 -0.03 7.08
CA ARG A 135 11.51 -0.70 5.78
C ARG A 135 10.13 -1.27 5.45
N MET A 136 9.67 -1.01 4.24
CA MET A 136 8.44 -1.63 3.73
C MET A 136 8.71 -3.04 3.21
N GLY A 137 9.74 -3.19 2.43
CA GLY A 137 10.11 -4.43 1.77
C GLY A 137 11.13 -4.19 0.69
N PHE A 138 11.09 -4.96 -0.37
CA PHE A 138 11.98 -4.75 -1.51
C PHE A 138 11.23 -4.90 -2.84
N ALA A 139 11.73 -4.19 -3.84
CA ALA A 139 11.18 -4.25 -5.18
C ALA A 139 11.42 -5.63 -5.82
N VAL A 140 10.38 -6.20 -6.38
CA VAL A 140 10.47 -7.50 -7.07
C VAL A 140 10.86 -7.31 -8.53
N ALA A 141 10.53 -6.17 -9.11
CA ALA A 141 10.88 -5.82 -10.48
C ALA A 141 11.38 -4.39 -10.54
N ALA A 142 12.21 -4.11 -11.53
CA ALA A 142 12.75 -2.78 -11.77
C ALA A 142 11.72 -1.86 -12.42
N THR A 143 11.87 -0.56 -12.19
CA THR A 143 11.09 0.46 -12.86
C THR A 143 11.97 1.66 -13.21
N ALA A 144 11.62 2.37 -14.27
CA ALA A 144 12.26 3.61 -14.64
C ALA A 144 11.61 4.79 -13.92
N ALA A 145 12.36 5.89 -13.77
CA ALA A 145 11.79 7.14 -13.29
C ALA A 145 10.69 7.62 -14.25
N THR A 146 9.51 7.88 -13.72
CA THR A 146 8.33 8.25 -14.52
C THR A 146 7.59 9.37 -13.82
N GLU A 147 7.45 10.49 -14.52
CA GLU A 147 6.66 11.60 -14.02
C GLU A 147 5.20 11.18 -13.85
N GLY A 148 4.59 11.57 -12.74
CA GLY A 148 3.23 11.13 -12.39
C GLY A 148 3.16 9.71 -11.82
N GLY A 149 4.28 9.02 -11.77
CA GLY A 149 4.41 7.71 -11.15
C GLY A 149 4.13 6.53 -12.06
N THR A 150 4.66 5.39 -11.68
CA THR A 150 4.41 4.10 -12.31
C THR A 150 4.22 3.04 -11.24
N PHE A 151 3.63 1.92 -11.62
CA PHE A 151 3.44 0.81 -10.69
C PHE A 151 4.72 0.02 -10.50
N ILE A 152 4.93 -0.42 -9.26
CA ILE A 152 6.05 -1.24 -8.86
C ILE A 152 5.57 -2.32 -7.89
N PRO A 153 5.90 -3.59 -8.14
CA PRO A 153 5.59 -4.66 -7.18
C PRO A 153 6.61 -4.66 -6.04
N VAL A 154 6.11 -4.68 -4.83
CA VAL A 154 6.93 -4.70 -3.61
C VAL A 154 6.56 -5.92 -2.78
N LEU A 155 7.55 -6.76 -2.49
CA LEU A 155 7.38 -7.82 -1.51
C LEU A 155 7.51 -7.22 -0.12
N VAL A 156 6.40 -7.19 0.60
CA VAL A 156 6.34 -6.66 1.97
C VAL A 156 6.97 -7.65 2.94
N CYS A 157 7.91 -7.16 3.72
CA CYS A 157 8.62 -8.02 4.68
C CYS A 157 9.09 -7.27 5.94
#